data_aa0c74c00a6056e228555103c21193b0
#
_entry.id   aa0c74c00a6056e228555103c21193b0
#
_cell.length_a   1.000
_cell.length_b   1.000
_cell.length_c   1.000
_cell.angle_alpha   90.00
_cell.angle_beta   90.00
_cell.angle_gamma   90.00
#
_symmetry.space_group_name_H-M   'P 1'
#
loop_
_entity.id
_entity.type
_entity.pdbx_description
1 polymer ?
#
loop_
_entity_poly.entity_id
_entity_poly.type
_entity_poly.pdbx_seq_one_letter_code
_entity_poly.pdbx_strand_id
1 'polypeptide(L)'
;MGAQIAGKPELFDELVRAMANDDRIAVDRADDRITVTAKGVAAHAAHPADGVNALGILAEVLGKCQNLCENDRAIFGRISALLADCNGAALGVPLADPAFGALTAANGVVRTESGKLSLSFDVRFGCSVTCDDVLAKIEQHTSDAWQAQNIRATDGFLLDPDGETAKKILHVYRTVSGNKEAEPFLMGGCTYARHLKNAYSVGTVAWYKCKSPVLPKGHGGAHQSDEFLCIDAFLEAIKILTATMIECGENA
;
A
#
# COMPACT_ATOMS: atom_id res chain seq x y z
N MET A 1 -14.29 -6.59 -4.16
CA MET A 1 -15.11 -5.38 -3.80
C MET A 1 -16.43 -5.48 -4.52
N GLY A 2 -17.53 -5.18 -3.87
CA GLY A 2 -18.86 -5.18 -4.49
C GLY A 2 -19.66 -3.93 -4.14
N ALA A 3 -20.46 -3.46 -5.09
CA ALA A 3 -21.47 -2.43 -4.87
C ALA A 3 -22.86 -3.01 -5.19
N GLN A 4 -23.83 -2.66 -4.37
CA GLN A 4 -25.24 -2.94 -4.65
C GLN A 4 -25.95 -1.64 -5.00
N ILE A 5 -26.65 -1.64 -6.10
CA ILE A 5 -27.30 -0.46 -6.67
C ILE A 5 -28.78 -0.82 -6.90
N ALA A 6 -29.70 0.02 -6.44
CA ALA A 6 -31.07 -0.05 -6.91
C ALA A 6 -31.10 0.41 -8.37
N GLY A 7 -31.51 -0.44 -9.28
CA GLY A 7 -31.34 -0.15 -10.70
C GLY A 7 -32.43 -0.66 -11.60
N LYS A 8 -32.71 0.15 -12.63
CA LYS A 8 -33.60 -0.20 -13.73
C LYS A 8 -32.90 -1.17 -14.69
N PRO A 9 -33.65 -1.91 -15.55
CA PRO A 9 -33.10 -2.82 -16.54
C PRO A 9 -32.05 -2.16 -17.43
N GLU A 10 -32.23 -0.90 -17.81
CA GLU A 10 -31.34 -0.15 -18.71
C GLU A 10 -29.94 0.02 -18.11
N LEU A 11 -29.85 0.22 -16.77
CA LEU A 11 -28.56 0.28 -16.08
C LEU A 11 -27.86 -1.08 -16.09
N PHE A 12 -28.60 -2.17 -15.88
CA PHE A 12 -28.04 -3.51 -15.95
C PHE A 12 -27.46 -3.81 -17.35
N ASP A 13 -28.22 -3.53 -18.40
CA ASP A 13 -27.80 -3.74 -19.78
C ASP A 13 -26.59 -2.87 -20.16
N GLU A 14 -26.51 -1.64 -19.65
CA GLU A 14 -25.35 -0.77 -19.82
C GLU A 14 -24.10 -1.35 -19.15
N LEU A 15 -24.22 -1.79 -17.91
CA LEU A 15 -23.14 -2.39 -17.14
C LEU A 15 -22.63 -3.68 -17.79
N VAL A 16 -23.52 -4.57 -18.22
CA VAL A 16 -23.15 -5.81 -18.92
C VAL A 16 -22.36 -5.49 -20.20
N ARG A 17 -22.79 -4.50 -20.99
CA ARG A 17 -22.08 -4.08 -22.20
C ARG A 17 -20.72 -3.45 -21.91
N ALA A 18 -20.65 -2.59 -20.90
CA ALA A 18 -19.40 -1.92 -20.51
C ALA A 18 -18.33 -2.91 -20.06
N MET A 19 -18.74 -4.08 -19.55
CA MET A 19 -17.86 -5.08 -18.94
C MET A 19 -17.68 -6.35 -19.78
N ALA A 20 -18.26 -6.41 -20.97
CA ALA A 20 -18.21 -7.60 -21.83
C ALA A 20 -16.79 -8.10 -22.14
N ASN A 21 -15.77 -7.27 -21.95
CA ASN A 21 -14.35 -7.58 -22.22
C ASN A 21 -13.45 -7.47 -20.97
N ASP A 22 -14.00 -7.39 -19.76
CA ASP A 22 -13.22 -7.31 -18.53
C ASP A 22 -13.63 -8.42 -17.54
N ASP A 23 -12.86 -9.48 -17.49
CA ASP A 23 -13.06 -10.65 -16.63
C ASP A 23 -12.89 -10.36 -15.12
N ARG A 24 -12.38 -9.17 -14.79
CA ARG A 24 -12.24 -8.72 -13.40
C ARG A 24 -13.57 -8.25 -12.81
N ILE A 25 -14.61 -8.06 -13.62
CA ILE A 25 -15.89 -7.52 -13.17
C ILE A 25 -17.00 -8.52 -13.45
N ALA A 26 -17.89 -8.68 -12.49
CA ALA A 26 -19.13 -9.44 -12.63
C ALA A 26 -20.33 -8.55 -12.29
N VAL A 27 -21.43 -8.73 -13.01
CA VAL A 27 -22.70 -8.06 -12.76
C VAL A 27 -23.79 -9.10 -12.64
N ASP A 28 -24.48 -9.04 -11.54
CA ASP A 28 -25.65 -9.89 -11.25
C ASP A 28 -26.86 -9.01 -11.00
N ARG A 29 -28.03 -9.50 -11.37
CA ARG A 29 -29.31 -8.83 -11.08
C ARG A 29 -30.26 -9.79 -10.38
N ALA A 30 -30.79 -9.34 -9.27
CA ALA A 30 -31.87 -10.01 -8.55
C ALA A 30 -32.96 -8.97 -8.23
N ASP A 31 -34.15 -9.20 -8.78
CA ASP A 31 -35.29 -8.30 -8.67
C ASP A 31 -34.94 -6.85 -9.14
N ASP A 32 -35.02 -5.89 -8.24
CA ASP A 32 -34.72 -4.48 -8.46
C ASP A 32 -33.26 -4.09 -8.08
N ARG A 33 -32.43 -5.07 -7.71
CA ARG A 33 -31.03 -4.86 -7.29
C ARG A 33 -30.05 -5.35 -8.35
N ILE A 34 -29.07 -4.51 -8.61
CA ILE A 34 -27.91 -4.84 -9.44
C ILE A 34 -26.71 -4.93 -8.51
N THR A 35 -26.00 -6.06 -8.55
CA THR A 35 -24.74 -6.24 -7.83
C THR A 35 -23.60 -6.20 -8.82
N VAL A 36 -22.68 -5.26 -8.63
CA VAL A 36 -21.46 -5.15 -9.42
C VAL A 36 -20.28 -5.56 -8.55
N THR A 37 -19.53 -6.55 -8.97
CA THR A 37 -18.37 -7.07 -8.23
C THR A 37 -17.11 -6.89 -9.04
N ALA A 38 -16.11 -6.22 -8.48
CA ALA A 38 -14.78 -6.09 -9.08
C ALA A 38 -13.75 -6.93 -8.31
N LYS A 39 -12.88 -7.63 -9.03
CA LYS A 39 -11.75 -8.40 -8.49
C LYS A 39 -10.47 -7.59 -8.61
N GLY A 40 -9.78 -7.42 -7.52
CA GLY A 40 -8.46 -6.80 -7.46
C GLY A 40 -7.37 -7.81 -7.10
N VAL A 41 -6.15 -7.30 -6.97
CA VAL A 41 -4.99 -8.05 -6.49
C VAL A 41 -4.43 -7.32 -5.29
N ALA A 42 -4.30 -8.01 -4.16
CA ALA A 42 -3.74 -7.43 -2.95
C ALA A 42 -2.25 -7.13 -3.13
N ALA A 43 -1.80 -6.00 -2.58
CA ALA A 43 -0.40 -5.64 -2.52
C ALA A 43 -0.09 -4.94 -1.19
N HIS A 44 1.18 -4.98 -0.78
CA HIS A 44 1.65 -4.24 0.38
C HIS A 44 1.58 -2.73 0.11
N ALA A 45 1.18 -1.93 1.11
CA ALA A 45 0.99 -0.48 0.94
C ALA A 45 2.27 0.29 0.58
N ALA A 46 3.47 -0.28 0.84
CA ALA A 46 4.74 0.27 0.35
C ALA A 46 4.96 0.03 -1.15
N HIS A 47 4.26 -0.93 -1.76
CA HIS A 47 4.40 -1.33 -3.16
C HIS A 47 3.02 -1.46 -3.82
N PRO A 48 2.18 -0.41 -3.79
CA PRO A 48 0.80 -0.49 -4.27
C PRO A 48 0.69 -0.78 -5.77
N ALA A 49 1.72 -0.47 -6.54
CA ALA A 49 1.80 -0.76 -7.98
C ALA A 49 1.85 -2.26 -8.32
N ASP A 50 2.23 -3.12 -7.37
CA ASP A 50 2.23 -4.58 -7.55
C ASP A 50 0.81 -5.17 -7.50
N GLY A 51 -0.15 -4.39 -7.03
CA GLY A 51 -1.55 -4.78 -6.88
C GLY A 51 -2.46 -4.23 -7.97
N VAL A 52 -3.77 -4.49 -7.77
CA VAL A 52 -4.85 -3.90 -8.57
C VAL A 52 -5.96 -3.49 -7.60
N ASN A 53 -6.27 -2.19 -7.55
CA ASN A 53 -7.32 -1.68 -6.68
C ASN A 53 -8.71 -1.98 -7.25
N ALA A 54 -9.45 -2.89 -6.60
CA ALA A 54 -10.80 -3.26 -7.02
C ALA A 54 -11.80 -2.09 -6.95
N LEU A 55 -11.61 -1.14 -6.01
CA LEU A 55 -12.44 0.07 -5.94
C LEU A 55 -12.18 0.99 -7.13
N GLY A 56 -10.93 1.11 -7.57
CA GLY A 56 -10.56 1.89 -8.77
C GLY A 56 -11.28 1.36 -10.02
N ILE A 57 -11.26 0.03 -10.23
CA ILE A 57 -11.99 -0.62 -11.32
C ILE A 57 -13.49 -0.32 -11.23
N LEU A 58 -14.07 -0.53 -10.06
CA LEU A 58 -15.50 -0.32 -9.83
C LEU A 58 -15.90 1.14 -10.06
N ALA A 59 -15.12 2.08 -9.54
CA ALA A 59 -15.37 3.50 -9.67
C ALA A 59 -15.24 4.01 -11.11
N GLU A 60 -14.27 3.49 -11.85
CA GLU A 60 -14.10 3.82 -13.28
C GLU A 60 -15.34 3.44 -14.11
N VAL A 61 -15.86 2.23 -13.89
CA VAL A 61 -17.03 1.73 -14.62
C VAL A 61 -18.30 2.50 -14.21
N LEU A 62 -18.56 2.61 -12.91
CA LEU A 62 -19.79 3.26 -12.42
C LEU A 62 -19.78 4.77 -12.70
N GLY A 63 -18.62 5.41 -12.69
CA GLY A 63 -18.47 6.83 -13.02
C GLY A 63 -18.77 7.15 -14.49
N LYS A 64 -18.74 6.15 -15.40
CA LYS A 64 -19.06 6.30 -16.83
C LYS A 64 -20.48 5.91 -17.19
N CYS A 65 -21.22 5.26 -16.27
CA CYS A 65 -22.58 4.77 -16.55
C CYS A 65 -23.59 5.92 -16.69
N GLN A 66 -24.23 6.03 -17.85
CA GLN A 66 -25.19 7.09 -18.14
C GLN A 66 -26.56 6.87 -17.44
N ASN A 67 -26.95 5.61 -17.23
CA ASN A 67 -28.18 5.26 -16.54
C ASN A 67 -28.06 5.24 -15.01
N LEU A 68 -26.87 5.52 -14.46
CA LEU A 68 -26.68 5.81 -13.04
C LEU A 68 -27.12 7.26 -12.75
N CYS A 69 -27.68 7.54 -11.57
CA CYS A 69 -28.05 8.92 -11.23
C CYS A 69 -26.82 9.83 -11.26
N GLU A 70 -27.01 11.08 -11.60
CA GLU A 70 -25.91 12.04 -11.82
C GLU A 70 -25.04 12.22 -10.58
N ASN A 71 -25.65 12.26 -9.40
CA ASN A 71 -24.92 12.39 -8.14
C ASN A 71 -24.01 11.20 -7.85
N ASP A 72 -24.51 9.97 -8.01
CA ASP A 72 -23.72 8.76 -7.80
C ASP A 72 -22.60 8.64 -8.84
N ARG A 73 -22.90 8.96 -10.10
CA ARG A 73 -21.91 9.00 -11.17
C ARG A 73 -20.78 10.00 -10.87
N ALA A 74 -21.12 11.19 -10.36
CA ALA A 74 -20.14 12.19 -9.94
C ALA A 74 -19.27 11.71 -8.79
N ILE A 75 -19.85 11.03 -7.80
CA ILE A 75 -19.11 10.43 -6.68
C ILE A 75 -18.12 9.38 -7.18
N PHE A 76 -18.55 8.44 -8.02
CA PHE A 76 -17.66 7.42 -8.58
C PHE A 76 -16.58 8.02 -9.47
N GLY A 77 -16.90 9.06 -10.24
CA GLY A 77 -15.92 9.81 -11.02
C GLY A 77 -14.83 10.44 -10.15
N ARG A 78 -15.18 11.03 -9.01
CA ARG A 78 -14.23 11.58 -8.04
C ARG A 78 -13.39 10.50 -7.36
N ILE A 79 -13.97 9.35 -7.01
CA ILE A 79 -13.22 8.20 -6.50
C ILE A 79 -12.23 7.71 -7.52
N SER A 80 -12.66 7.54 -8.78
CA SER A 80 -11.79 7.11 -9.89
C SER A 80 -10.61 8.08 -10.07
N ALA A 81 -10.85 9.39 -9.99
CA ALA A 81 -9.79 10.39 -10.09
C ALA A 81 -8.76 10.28 -8.94
N LEU A 82 -9.22 10.08 -7.69
CA LEU A 82 -8.30 9.90 -6.54
C LEU A 82 -7.48 8.60 -6.61
N LEU A 83 -7.98 7.59 -7.30
CA LEU A 83 -7.36 6.27 -7.42
C LEU A 83 -6.65 6.07 -8.77
N ALA A 84 -6.47 7.14 -9.55
CA ALA A 84 -5.87 7.09 -10.89
C ALA A 84 -4.39 6.68 -10.87
N ASP A 85 -3.70 6.92 -9.77
CA ASP A 85 -2.32 6.51 -9.56
C ASP A 85 -2.07 6.06 -8.13
N CYS A 86 -0.86 5.60 -7.85
CA CYS A 86 -0.40 5.22 -6.54
C CYS A 86 0.92 5.91 -6.13
N ASN A 87 1.30 6.98 -6.83
CA ASN A 87 2.50 7.78 -6.54
C ASN A 87 2.17 9.17 -5.98
N GLY A 88 0.90 9.39 -5.62
CA GLY A 88 0.41 10.61 -4.97
C GLY A 88 0.05 11.75 -5.92
N ALA A 89 0.16 11.60 -7.24
CA ALA A 89 -0.21 12.65 -8.19
C ALA A 89 -1.70 12.97 -8.11
N ALA A 90 -2.55 11.95 -8.04
CA ALA A 90 -4.00 12.10 -7.86
C ALA A 90 -4.41 12.74 -6.52
N LEU A 91 -3.53 12.71 -5.52
CA LEU A 91 -3.70 13.38 -4.24
C LEU A 91 -3.01 14.76 -4.17
N GLY A 92 -2.41 15.24 -5.26
CA GLY A 92 -1.69 16.52 -5.30
C GLY A 92 -0.30 16.49 -4.65
N VAL A 93 0.25 15.31 -4.39
CA VAL A 93 1.55 15.13 -3.72
C VAL A 93 2.51 14.22 -4.50
N PRO A 94 2.84 14.54 -5.77
CA PRO A 94 3.79 13.76 -6.57
C PRO A 94 5.22 14.02 -6.11
N LEU A 95 5.55 13.62 -4.88
CA LEU A 95 6.84 13.88 -4.25
C LEU A 95 7.81 12.73 -4.50
N ALA A 96 9.09 13.08 -4.62
CA ALA A 96 10.19 12.11 -4.64
C ALA A 96 11.30 12.59 -3.71
N ASP A 97 11.83 11.65 -2.94
CA ASP A 97 12.94 11.86 -2.02
C ASP A 97 14.20 11.18 -2.58
N PRO A 98 15.38 11.82 -2.54
CA PRO A 98 16.60 11.25 -3.11
C PRO A 98 17.01 9.90 -2.55
N ALA A 99 16.72 9.64 -1.27
CA ALA A 99 17.08 8.41 -0.59
C ALA A 99 15.94 7.39 -0.57
N PHE A 100 14.68 7.84 -0.46
CA PHE A 100 13.51 6.98 -0.36
C PHE A 100 12.90 6.63 -1.72
N GLY A 101 13.03 7.50 -2.72
CA GLY A 101 12.36 7.40 -4.01
C GLY A 101 11.00 8.08 -4.04
N ALA A 102 10.12 7.62 -4.90
CA ALA A 102 8.80 8.21 -5.07
C ALA A 102 7.88 7.92 -3.87
N LEU A 103 7.05 8.91 -3.52
CA LEU A 103 5.95 8.73 -2.57
C LEU A 103 5.01 7.63 -3.06
N THR A 104 4.48 6.84 -2.13
CA THR A 104 3.42 5.89 -2.43
C THR A 104 2.13 6.25 -1.69
N ALA A 105 0.99 6.05 -2.37
CA ALA A 105 -0.34 6.29 -1.83
C ALA A 105 -1.23 5.08 -2.13
N ALA A 106 -1.60 4.34 -1.11
CA ALA A 106 -2.41 3.13 -1.22
C ALA A 106 -3.78 3.35 -0.57
N ASN A 107 -4.85 3.19 -1.33
CA ASN A 107 -6.19 3.10 -0.77
C ASN A 107 -6.45 1.66 -0.28
N GLY A 108 -6.62 1.49 1.01
CA GLY A 108 -6.82 0.18 1.63
C GLY A 108 -8.27 -0.11 2.00
N VAL A 109 -9.06 0.92 2.32
CA VAL A 109 -10.42 0.74 2.85
C VAL A 109 -11.37 1.79 2.27
N VAL A 110 -12.58 1.34 1.95
CA VAL A 110 -13.74 2.19 1.69
C VAL A 110 -14.87 1.80 2.63
N ARG A 111 -15.57 2.79 3.17
CA ARG A 111 -16.75 2.57 4.02
C ARG A 111 -17.83 3.57 3.69
N THR A 112 -19.08 3.14 3.82
CA THR A 112 -20.24 4.02 3.78
C THR A 112 -20.98 3.87 5.10
N GLU A 113 -21.02 4.92 5.90
CA GLU A 113 -21.65 4.94 7.20
C GLU A 113 -22.53 6.19 7.31
N SER A 114 -23.80 6.02 7.69
CA SER A 114 -24.76 7.14 7.84
C SER A 114 -24.82 8.07 6.62
N GLY A 115 -24.78 7.51 5.40
CA GLY A 115 -24.82 8.27 4.15
C GLY A 115 -23.53 9.02 3.81
N LYS A 116 -22.46 8.83 4.58
CA LYS A 116 -21.12 9.40 4.29
C LYS A 116 -20.19 8.32 3.77
N LEU A 117 -19.50 8.64 2.69
CA LEU A 117 -18.45 7.80 2.12
C LEU A 117 -17.10 8.22 2.68
N SER A 118 -16.30 7.25 3.11
CA SER A 118 -14.92 7.46 3.55
C SER A 118 -13.96 6.53 2.82
N LEU A 119 -12.79 7.09 2.46
CA LEU A 119 -11.67 6.38 1.85
C LEU A 119 -10.47 6.49 2.79
N SER A 120 -9.81 5.38 3.07
CA SER A 120 -8.58 5.37 3.85
C SER A 120 -7.38 5.26 2.91
N PHE A 121 -6.41 6.16 3.07
CA PHE A 121 -5.13 6.14 2.36
C PHE A 121 -3.98 5.88 3.33
N ASP A 122 -3.06 5.00 2.94
CA ASP A 122 -1.73 4.85 3.52
C ASP A 122 -0.75 5.58 2.59
N VAL A 123 -0.20 6.69 3.06
CA VAL A 123 0.72 7.54 2.29
C VAL A 123 2.12 7.42 2.89
N ARG A 124 3.10 7.00 2.08
CA ARG A 124 4.49 6.80 2.52
C ARG A 124 5.42 7.66 1.69
N PHE A 125 6.31 8.36 2.37
CA PHE A 125 7.24 9.33 1.76
C PHE A 125 8.55 9.38 2.54
N GLY A 126 9.58 9.97 1.93
CA GLY A 126 10.91 10.09 2.52
C GLY A 126 11.02 11.23 3.53
N CYS A 127 12.23 11.45 4.03
CA CYS A 127 12.51 12.39 5.12
C CYS A 127 12.71 13.84 4.66
N SER A 128 12.60 14.13 3.36
CA SER A 128 12.79 15.49 2.80
C SER A 128 11.59 16.43 3.02
N VAL A 129 10.46 15.89 3.48
CA VAL A 129 9.23 16.63 3.79
C VAL A 129 8.63 16.11 5.09
N THR A 130 7.82 16.94 5.75
CA THR A 130 7.10 16.56 6.97
C THR A 130 5.71 16.02 6.67
N CYS A 131 5.10 15.35 7.65
CA CYS A 131 3.71 14.92 7.59
C CYS A 131 2.76 16.10 7.37
N ASP A 132 3.02 17.22 8.02
CA ASP A 132 2.19 18.44 7.91
C ASP A 132 2.26 19.03 6.50
N ASP A 133 3.44 19.04 5.87
CA ASP A 133 3.60 19.50 4.48
C ASP A 133 2.82 18.63 3.49
N VAL A 134 2.88 17.32 3.67
CA VAL A 134 2.16 16.36 2.80
C VAL A 134 0.66 16.53 3.00
N LEU A 135 0.20 16.60 4.25
CA LEU A 135 -1.22 16.75 4.57
C LEU A 135 -1.78 18.05 4.01
N ALA A 136 -1.10 19.19 4.22
CA ALA A 136 -1.54 20.49 3.71
C ALA A 136 -1.72 20.48 2.18
N LYS A 137 -0.83 19.82 1.45
CA LYS A 137 -0.95 19.69 -0.01
C LYS A 137 -2.15 18.81 -0.41
N ILE A 138 -2.36 17.69 0.27
CA ILE A 138 -3.51 16.81 0.02
C ILE A 138 -4.81 17.58 0.27
N GLU A 139 -4.94 18.26 1.42
CA GLU A 139 -6.12 19.05 1.76
C GLU A 139 -6.37 20.17 0.75
N GLN A 140 -5.33 20.89 0.37
CA GLN A 140 -5.44 21.94 -0.66
C GLN A 140 -5.94 21.39 -2.00
N HIS A 141 -5.45 20.21 -2.41
CA HIS A 141 -5.80 19.60 -3.69
C HIS A 141 -7.21 19.00 -3.70
N THR A 142 -7.68 18.50 -2.55
CA THR A 142 -8.94 17.75 -2.46
C THR A 142 -10.10 18.50 -1.82
N SER A 143 -9.88 19.73 -1.35
CA SER A 143 -10.81 20.53 -0.52
C SER A 143 -12.19 20.82 -1.12
N ASP A 144 -12.32 20.74 -2.44
CA ASP A 144 -13.59 20.95 -3.14
C ASP A 144 -14.58 19.77 -3.01
N ALA A 145 -14.07 18.58 -2.66
CA ALA A 145 -14.86 17.35 -2.64
C ALA A 145 -14.65 16.48 -1.40
N TRP A 146 -13.51 16.60 -0.73
CA TRP A 146 -13.10 15.72 0.36
C TRP A 146 -12.58 16.50 1.55
N GLN A 147 -12.72 15.90 2.73
CA GLN A 147 -12.18 16.41 3.98
C GLN A 147 -11.32 15.34 4.64
N ALA A 148 -10.08 15.68 4.96
CA ALA A 148 -9.19 14.79 5.70
C ALA A 148 -9.67 14.65 7.15
N GLN A 149 -9.68 13.41 7.66
CA GLN A 149 -10.12 13.09 9.02
C GLN A 149 -9.32 11.91 9.57
N ASN A 150 -9.29 11.78 10.91
CA ASN A 150 -8.65 10.65 11.60
C ASN A 150 -7.20 10.41 11.19
N ILE A 151 -6.43 11.49 11.04
CA ILE A 151 -5.06 11.46 10.56
C ILE A 151 -4.18 10.81 11.63
N ARG A 152 -3.37 9.84 11.19
CA ARG A 152 -2.27 9.26 11.98
C ARG A 152 -1.00 9.47 11.20
N ALA A 153 -0.16 10.36 11.69
CA ALA A 153 1.05 10.77 11.00
C ALA A 153 2.29 10.54 11.89
N THR A 154 3.39 10.21 11.26
CA THR A 154 4.70 10.10 11.90
C THR A 154 5.74 10.43 10.84
N ASP A 155 6.57 11.42 11.10
CA ASP A 155 7.67 11.77 10.22
C ASP A 155 8.67 10.61 10.08
N GLY A 156 9.25 10.50 8.90
CA GLY A 156 10.33 9.57 8.65
C GLY A 156 11.59 9.95 9.41
N PHE A 157 12.49 9.00 9.59
CA PHE A 157 13.84 9.26 10.09
C PHE A 157 14.86 8.55 9.22
N LEU A 158 16.02 9.15 9.10
CA LEU A 158 17.17 8.61 8.39
C LEU A 158 18.36 8.58 9.35
N LEU A 159 18.95 7.42 9.53
CA LEU A 159 20.21 7.26 10.24
C LEU A 159 21.35 7.20 9.24
N ASP A 160 22.54 7.63 9.68
CA ASP A 160 23.74 7.59 8.86
C ASP A 160 24.10 6.13 8.53
N PRO A 161 24.05 5.71 7.26
CA PRO A 161 24.41 4.35 6.85
C PRO A 161 25.90 4.07 7.01
N ASP A 162 26.73 5.11 7.08
CA ASP A 162 28.18 5.03 7.28
C ASP A 162 28.59 5.15 8.76
N GLY A 163 27.62 5.28 9.66
CA GLY A 163 27.83 5.30 11.10
C GLY A 163 28.45 3.99 11.62
N GLU A 164 29.15 4.07 12.74
CA GLU A 164 29.87 2.91 13.32
C GLU A 164 28.95 1.71 13.56
N THR A 165 27.76 1.94 14.15
CA THR A 165 26.78 0.88 14.39
C THR A 165 26.26 0.26 13.10
N ALA A 166 25.97 1.07 12.08
CA ALA A 166 25.53 0.57 10.78
C ALA A 166 26.60 -0.32 10.13
N LYS A 167 27.86 0.10 10.18
CA LYS A 167 29.00 -0.68 9.67
C LYS A 167 29.18 -2.02 10.39
N LYS A 168 29.02 -2.05 11.72
CA LYS A 168 29.04 -3.30 12.49
C LYS A 168 27.92 -4.25 12.07
N ILE A 169 26.68 -3.76 12.00
CA ILE A 169 25.52 -4.54 11.56
C ILE A 169 25.75 -5.09 10.15
N LEU A 170 26.20 -4.26 9.23
CA LEU A 170 26.46 -4.65 7.84
C LEU A 170 27.58 -5.69 7.74
N HIS A 171 28.66 -5.51 8.51
CA HIS A 171 29.75 -6.48 8.58
C HIS A 171 29.26 -7.87 9.03
N VAL A 172 28.49 -7.92 10.11
CA VAL A 172 27.88 -9.17 10.59
C VAL A 172 26.98 -9.79 9.53
N TYR A 173 26.10 -8.99 8.94
CA TYR A 173 25.20 -9.48 7.89
C TYR A 173 25.97 -10.10 6.72
N ARG A 174 26.97 -9.40 6.19
CA ARG A 174 27.81 -9.87 5.08
C ARG A 174 28.56 -11.15 5.43
N THR A 175 29.07 -11.24 6.67
CA THR A 175 29.82 -12.40 7.16
C THR A 175 28.95 -13.63 7.32
N VAL A 176 27.79 -13.50 7.97
CA VAL A 176 26.90 -14.64 8.27
C VAL A 176 26.13 -15.08 7.01
N SER A 177 25.63 -14.14 6.21
CA SER A 177 24.88 -14.46 5.00
C SER A 177 25.74 -14.88 3.82
N GLY A 178 27.03 -14.49 3.81
CA GLY A 178 27.92 -14.62 2.65
C GLY A 178 27.64 -13.61 1.54
N ASN A 179 26.64 -12.74 1.69
CA ASN A 179 26.31 -11.69 0.71
C ASN A 179 27.21 -10.46 0.91
N LYS A 180 28.31 -10.42 0.21
CA LYS A 180 29.31 -9.34 0.31
C LYS A 180 28.82 -8.01 -0.27
N GLU A 181 27.83 -8.06 -1.16
CA GLU A 181 27.27 -6.88 -1.86
C GLU A 181 26.03 -6.31 -1.14
N ALA A 182 25.71 -6.81 0.05
CA ALA A 182 24.60 -6.28 0.82
C ALA A 182 24.86 -4.83 1.24
N GLU A 183 23.85 -3.99 1.10
CA GLU A 183 23.88 -2.58 1.49
C GLU A 183 22.69 -2.25 2.41
N PRO A 184 22.79 -1.23 3.26
CA PRO A 184 21.65 -0.69 3.97
C PRO A 184 20.63 -0.12 2.98
N PHE A 185 19.36 -0.16 3.33
CA PHE A 185 18.30 0.42 2.51
C PHE A 185 17.24 1.10 3.38
N LEU A 186 16.53 2.04 2.78
CA LEU A 186 15.37 2.66 3.40
C LEU A 186 14.12 1.81 3.14
N MET A 187 13.28 1.71 4.15
CA MET A 187 12.05 0.95 4.09
C MET A 187 10.85 1.87 4.24
N GLY A 188 9.90 1.77 3.32
CA GLY A 188 8.61 2.47 3.37
C GLY A 188 7.64 1.86 4.39
N GLY A 189 8.15 1.31 5.47
CA GLY A 189 7.42 0.77 6.60
C GLY A 189 7.94 1.34 7.89
N CYS A 190 7.35 0.95 9.00
CA CYS A 190 7.86 1.33 10.31
C CYS A 190 7.93 0.13 11.24
N THR A 191 8.93 0.17 12.12
CA THR A 191 9.13 -0.79 13.19
C THR A 191 9.13 -0.07 14.53
N TYR A 192 9.34 -0.78 15.62
CA TYR A 192 9.53 -0.17 16.94
C TYR A 192 10.73 0.78 17.00
N ALA A 193 11.69 0.67 16.08
CA ALA A 193 12.85 1.55 16.00
C ALA A 193 12.47 3.03 15.93
N ARG A 194 11.34 3.38 15.32
CA ARG A 194 10.86 4.77 15.26
C ARG A 194 10.59 5.44 16.61
N HIS A 195 10.43 4.66 17.67
CA HIS A 195 10.20 5.15 19.04
C HIS A 195 11.47 5.23 19.87
N LEU A 196 12.60 4.85 19.30
CA LEU A 196 13.90 4.81 19.96
C LEU A 196 14.89 5.72 19.23
N LYS A 197 15.70 6.45 19.98
CA LYS A 197 16.78 7.25 19.36
C LYS A 197 17.85 6.31 18.82
N ASN A 198 18.36 6.61 17.64
CA ASN A 198 19.49 5.91 17.00
C ASN A 198 19.27 4.38 16.88
N ALA A 199 18.02 3.96 16.65
CA ALA A 199 17.69 2.55 16.53
C ALA A 199 17.61 2.12 15.06
N TYR A 200 18.40 1.13 14.69
CA TYR A 200 18.36 0.49 13.40
C TYR A 200 17.36 -0.66 13.40
N SER A 201 16.74 -0.91 12.25
CA SER A 201 15.92 -2.11 12.02
C SER A 201 16.74 -3.14 11.26
N VAL A 202 16.77 -4.36 11.76
CA VAL A 202 17.38 -5.50 11.09
C VAL A 202 16.28 -6.49 10.74
N GLY A 203 16.31 -7.03 9.52
CA GLY A 203 15.29 -7.95 9.03
C GLY A 203 15.18 -9.22 9.88
N THR A 204 13.94 -9.72 10.00
CA THR A 204 13.61 -10.93 10.77
C THR A 204 13.58 -12.19 9.90
N VAL A 205 13.75 -12.06 8.58
CA VAL A 205 13.71 -13.18 7.63
C VAL A 205 14.77 -12.99 6.56
N ALA A 206 15.63 -13.99 6.42
CA ALA A 206 16.65 -14.05 5.37
C ALA A 206 16.05 -14.65 4.08
N TRP A 207 15.33 -13.85 3.30
CA TRP A 207 14.57 -14.30 2.14
C TRP A 207 15.38 -15.04 1.08
N TYR A 208 16.70 -14.77 0.98
CA TYR A 208 17.60 -15.51 0.08
C TYR A 208 17.71 -17.01 0.42
N LYS A 209 17.27 -17.45 1.60
CA LYS A 209 17.18 -18.86 2.00
C LYS A 209 15.81 -19.46 1.72
N CYS A 210 14.84 -18.67 1.34
CA CYS A 210 13.47 -19.13 1.17
C CYS A 210 13.25 -19.74 -0.21
N LYS A 211 12.73 -20.97 -0.23
CA LYS A 211 12.13 -21.56 -1.43
C LYS A 211 10.64 -21.20 -1.40
N SER A 212 10.27 -20.16 -2.10
CA SER A 212 8.86 -19.74 -2.17
C SER A 212 8.00 -20.81 -2.83
N PRO A 213 6.84 -21.15 -2.26
CA PRO A 213 5.86 -21.98 -2.95
C PRO A 213 5.33 -21.26 -4.19
N VAL A 214 4.85 -22.01 -5.16
CA VAL A 214 4.15 -21.43 -6.32
C VAL A 214 2.74 -21.08 -5.89
N LEU A 215 2.48 -19.78 -5.75
CA LEU A 215 1.20 -19.23 -5.32
C LEU A 215 0.64 -18.30 -6.41
N PRO A 216 -0.69 -18.09 -6.46
CA PRO A 216 -1.29 -17.11 -7.34
C PRO A 216 -0.76 -15.69 -7.07
N LYS A 217 -0.85 -14.80 -8.06
CA LYS A 217 -0.49 -13.39 -7.89
C LYS A 217 -1.33 -12.76 -6.76
N GLY A 218 -0.69 -12.02 -5.85
CA GLY A 218 -1.33 -11.44 -4.67
C GLY A 218 -1.47 -12.39 -3.47
N HIS A 219 -0.77 -13.53 -3.50
CA HIS A 219 -0.71 -14.50 -2.41
C HIS A 219 0.71 -14.69 -1.89
N GLY A 220 0.85 -15.03 -0.62
CA GLY A 220 2.09 -15.46 0.03
C GLY A 220 3.02 -14.33 0.50
N GLY A 221 2.84 -13.11 0.04
CA GLY A 221 3.58 -11.95 0.52
C GLY A 221 3.02 -11.36 1.82
N ALA A 222 3.74 -10.39 2.38
CA ALA A 222 3.30 -9.67 3.57
C ALA A 222 1.92 -9.03 3.38
N HIS A 223 1.00 -9.28 4.32
CA HIS A 223 -0.39 -8.80 4.31
C HIS A 223 -1.25 -9.33 3.14
N GLN A 224 -0.83 -10.40 2.49
CA GLN A 224 -1.58 -11.09 1.44
C GLN A 224 -2.22 -12.38 1.99
N SER A 225 -3.16 -12.94 1.22
CA SER A 225 -3.66 -14.29 1.51
C SER A 225 -2.51 -15.29 1.43
N ASP A 226 -2.58 -16.35 2.24
CA ASP A 226 -1.56 -17.40 2.30
C ASP A 226 -0.15 -16.87 2.65
N GLU A 227 -0.06 -15.76 3.41
CA GLU A 227 1.20 -15.28 3.98
C GLU A 227 1.91 -16.41 4.73
N PHE A 228 3.18 -16.63 4.47
CA PHE A 228 3.93 -17.73 5.04
C PHE A 228 5.29 -17.31 5.60
N LEU A 229 5.80 -18.10 6.51
CA LEU A 229 7.16 -17.98 7.05
C LEU A 229 8.01 -19.18 6.57
N CYS A 230 9.12 -18.87 5.91
CA CYS A 230 10.13 -19.86 5.56
C CYS A 230 11.01 -20.15 6.79
N ILE A 231 10.93 -21.36 7.33
CA ILE A 231 11.65 -21.75 8.56
C ILE A 231 13.17 -21.60 8.41
N ASP A 232 13.75 -22.05 7.29
CA ASP A 232 15.19 -21.94 7.06
C ASP A 232 15.65 -20.48 7.01
N ALA A 233 14.85 -19.61 6.38
CA ALA A 233 15.11 -18.18 6.32
C ALA A 233 14.98 -17.51 7.70
N PHE A 234 14.04 -17.96 8.52
CA PHE A 234 13.87 -17.47 9.88
C PHE A 234 15.03 -17.90 10.80
N LEU A 235 15.46 -19.15 10.72
CA LEU A 235 16.62 -19.64 11.48
C LEU A 235 17.91 -18.94 11.09
N GLU A 236 18.10 -18.63 9.83
CA GLU A 236 19.25 -17.82 9.38
C GLU A 236 19.19 -16.40 9.93
N ALA A 237 18.01 -15.79 9.92
CA ALA A 237 17.82 -14.46 10.52
C ALA A 237 18.14 -14.45 12.02
N ILE A 238 17.80 -15.49 12.78
CA ILE A 238 18.16 -15.63 14.20
C ILE A 238 19.68 -15.61 14.37
N LYS A 239 20.44 -16.31 13.51
CA LYS A 239 21.91 -16.31 13.56
C LYS A 239 22.48 -14.90 13.33
N ILE A 240 21.96 -14.19 12.30
CA ILE A 240 22.37 -12.82 11.98
C ILE A 240 22.08 -11.90 13.17
N LEU A 241 20.86 -11.95 13.72
CA LEU A 241 20.46 -11.12 14.85
C LEU A 241 21.31 -11.39 16.10
N THR A 242 21.56 -12.67 16.41
CA THR A 242 22.39 -13.06 17.55
C THR A 242 23.82 -12.54 17.41
N ALA A 243 24.43 -12.73 16.23
CA ALA A 243 25.77 -12.23 15.97
C ALA A 243 25.83 -10.69 16.02
N THR A 244 24.78 -10.01 15.51
CA THR A 244 24.67 -8.54 15.59
C THR A 244 24.61 -8.06 17.05
N MET A 245 23.85 -8.73 17.90
CA MET A 245 23.75 -8.39 19.34
C MET A 245 25.09 -8.55 20.05
N ILE A 246 25.84 -9.60 19.73
CA ILE A 246 27.19 -9.83 20.31
C ILE A 246 28.13 -8.71 19.84
N GLU A 247 28.26 -8.50 18.52
CA GLU A 247 29.18 -7.51 17.94
C GLU A 247 28.90 -6.07 18.43
N CYS A 248 27.64 -5.70 18.56
CA CYS A 248 27.25 -4.39 19.05
C CYS A 248 27.38 -4.25 20.57
N GLY A 249 27.29 -5.36 21.32
CA GLY A 249 27.36 -5.37 22.79
C GLY A 249 28.78 -5.42 23.37
N GLU A 250 29.78 -5.91 22.62
CA GLU A 250 31.17 -6.04 23.11
C GLU A 250 31.87 -4.70 23.37
N ASN A 251 31.30 -3.58 22.91
CA ASN A 251 31.89 -2.24 23.07
C ASN A 251 30.89 -1.22 23.65
N ALA A 252 29.85 -1.68 24.34
CA ALA A 252 28.83 -0.83 24.98
C ALA A 252 29.19 -0.47 26.43
#